data_4715404bc9142597dc64a7576e59eb0b
#
_entry.id   4715404bc9142597dc64a7576e59eb0b
#
_cell.length_a   1.000
_cell.length_b   1.000
_cell.length_c   1.000
_cell.angle_alpha   90.00
_cell.angle_beta   90.00
_cell.angle_gamma   90.00
#
_symmetry.space_group_name_H-M   'P 1'
#
loop_
_entity.id
_entity.type
_entity.pdbx_description
1 polymer ?
#
loop_
_entity_poly.entity_id
_entity_poly.type
_entity_poly.pdbx_seq_one_letter_code
_entity_poly.pdbx_strand_id
1 'polypeptide(L)'
;MEALRIVFMGTPDFAVGILDMLVKKEYNIVGVITAPDRPAGRGRKINESAVKKYAVENSLTVLQPTNLKDTDFLSTLKSLNANLQIVVAFRMLPKLVWNMPKYGTFNLHASLLPQYRGAAPINWAIINGETKTGVTTFFIDEKIDTGAIIMQDEMVIEITDNAEDLHDKLMHLGAETVIKTVARIEEGNFETTKQPNSEDLKDAHKLYKETCEIDWSKPKETIYNFIRGLSPYPAAWTTLTNGDQTIITKIYAATIEDEEHEFSTGTLIFTKKEMKVAVQDGYLNLDEIQLQGKKRMLVRDLLNGLNLEKNAKMG
;
A
#
# COMPACT_ATOMS: atom_id res chain seq x y z
N MET A 1 -7.42 7.80 -34.45
CA MET A 1 -8.00 8.51 -33.28
C MET A 1 -7.27 9.84 -33.06
N GLU A 2 -7.84 10.76 -32.29
CA GLU A 2 -7.16 11.97 -31.82
C GLU A 2 -6.02 11.58 -30.88
N ALA A 3 -4.86 12.26 -30.98
CA ALA A 3 -3.73 11.99 -30.11
C ALA A 3 -4.11 12.14 -28.62
N LEU A 4 -3.64 11.22 -27.77
CA LEU A 4 -3.95 11.26 -26.35
C LEU A 4 -3.30 12.48 -25.69
N ARG A 5 -4.06 13.13 -24.84
CA ARG A 5 -3.67 14.22 -23.96
C ARG A 5 -4.04 13.81 -22.53
N ILE A 6 -3.04 13.42 -21.77
CA ILE A 6 -3.23 12.73 -20.49
C ILE A 6 -3.07 13.70 -19.32
N VAL A 7 -4.03 13.71 -18.40
CA VAL A 7 -3.84 14.23 -17.05
C VAL A 7 -3.61 13.04 -16.13
N PHE A 8 -2.50 13.08 -15.38
CA PHE A 8 -2.15 12.08 -14.38
C PHE A 8 -2.49 12.59 -12.98
N MET A 9 -3.04 11.73 -12.12
CA MET A 9 -3.40 12.04 -10.74
C MET A 9 -2.82 11.00 -9.79
N GLY A 10 -1.95 11.44 -8.87
CA GLY A 10 -1.30 10.53 -7.91
C GLY A 10 -0.62 11.28 -6.78
N THR A 11 -0.22 10.56 -5.73
CA THR A 11 0.43 11.18 -4.57
C THR A 11 1.69 10.44 -4.11
N PRO A 12 1.67 9.11 -3.78
CA PRO A 12 2.81 8.39 -3.22
C PRO A 12 3.80 7.92 -4.28
N ASP A 13 4.88 7.29 -3.82
CA ASP A 13 5.94 6.71 -4.66
C ASP A 13 5.40 5.66 -5.65
N PHE A 14 4.39 4.88 -5.26
CA PHE A 14 3.70 3.96 -6.17
C PHE A 14 3.23 4.65 -7.45
N ALA A 15 2.64 5.83 -7.33
CA ALA A 15 2.18 6.61 -8.48
C ALA A 15 3.34 7.19 -9.31
N VAL A 16 4.49 7.44 -8.68
CA VAL A 16 5.69 7.92 -9.40
C VAL A 16 6.18 6.88 -10.40
N GLY A 17 6.24 5.58 -10.02
CA GLY A 17 6.68 4.52 -10.92
C GLY A 17 5.83 4.43 -12.19
N ILE A 18 4.51 4.65 -12.07
CA ILE A 18 3.59 4.66 -13.21
C ILE A 18 3.75 5.92 -14.07
N LEU A 19 3.87 7.10 -13.44
CA LEU A 19 4.09 8.35 -14.15
C LEU A 19 5.43 8.33 -14.90
N ASP A 20 6.49 7.82 -14.29
CA ASP A 20 7.81 7.68 -14.89
C ASP A 20 7.76 6.81 -16.16
N MET A 21 7.03 5.69 -16.12
CA MET A 21 6.87 4.84 -17.29
C MET A 21 6.11 5.55 -18.42
N LEU A 22 5.07 6.32 -18.12
CA LEU A 22 4.34 7.11 -19.11
C LEU A 22 5.24 8.18 -19.77
N VAL A 23 6.07 8.87 -18.97
CA VAL A 23 7.03 9.87 -19.46
C VAL A 23 8.10 9.22 -20.33
N LYS A 24 8.68 8.11 -19.89
CA LYS A 24 9.69 7.34 -20.66
C LYS A 24 9.15 6.78 -21.99
N LYS A 25 7.86 6.51 -22.05
CA LYS A 25 7.16 6.10 -23.28
C LYS A 25 6.69 7.28 -24.12
N GLU A 26 7.08 8.50 -23.74
CA GLU A 26 6.81 9.74 -24.51
C GLU A 26 5.31 10.05 -24.66
N TYR A 27 4.45 9.56 -23.74
CA TYR A 27 3.06 9.97 -23.74
C TYR A 27 2.90 11.46 -23.41
N ASN A 28 1.95 12.12 -24.04
CA ASN A 28 1.70 13.54 -23.85
C ASN A 28 0.97 13.82 -22.51
N ILE A 29 1.73 14.03 -21.44
CA ILE A 29 1.24 14.39 -20.11
C ILE A 29 1.02 15.90 -20.06
N VAL A 30 -0.22 16.34 -20.19
CA VAL A 30 -0.59 17.77 -20.21
C VAL A 30 -0.76 18.38 -18.82
N GLY A 31 -0.83 17.56 -17.78
CA GLY A 31 -0.89 18.02 -16.40
C GLY A 31 -0.79 16.86 -15.40
N VAL A 32 -0.26 17.18 -14.23
CA VAL A 32 -0.12 16.26 -13.09
C VAL A 32 -0.84 16.87 -11.90
N ILE A 33 -1.81 16.15 -11.35
CA ILE A 33 -2.55 16.57 -10.17
C ILE A 33 -2.08 15.76 -8.97
N THR A 34 -1.69 16.43 -7.90
CA THR A 34 -1.21 15.77 -6.69
C THR A 34 -1.74 16.46 -5.42
N ALA A 35 -1.46 15.87 -4.27
CA ALA A 35 -1.84 16.46 -2.98
C ALA A 35 -1.15 17.81 -2.76
N PRO A 36 -1.82 18.79 -2.13
CA PRO A 36 -1.18 20.03 -1.75
C PRO A 36 -0.09 19.81 -0.70
N ASP A 37 0.93 20.65 -0.75
CA ASP A 37 2.01 20.66 0.24
C ASP A 37 1.46 20.91 1.63
N ARG A 38 1.99 20.20 2.60
CA ARG A 38 1.57 20.33 4.01
C ARG A 38 2.77 20.39 4.94
N PRO A 39 2.74 21.26 5.96
CA PRO A 39 3.74 21.21 7.02
C PRO A 39 3.67 19.84 7.73
N ALA A 40 4.79 19.13 7.83
CA ALA A 40 4.87 17.83 8.49
C ALA A 40 6.08 17.74 9.43
N GLY A 41 5.98 16.88 10.45
CA GLY A 41 7.03 16.54 11.37
C GLY A 41 7.37 17.63 12.40
N ARG A 42 8.38 17.32 13.26
CA ARG A 42 8.95 18.27 14.21
C ARG A 42 9.72 19.34 13.44
N GLY A 43 9.26 20.60 13.51
CA GLY A 43 9.87 21.73 12.79
C GLY A 43 9.07 22.22 11.59
N ARG A 44 7.87 21.67 11.30
CA ARG A 44 6.92 22.11 10.27
C ARG A 44 7.56 22.33 8.89
N LYS A 45 8.51 21.49 8.49
CA LYS A 45 9.05 21.51 7.13
C LYS A 45 7.92 21.18 6.15
N ILE A 46 7.88 21.89 5.02
CA ILE A 46 6.94 21.63 3.94
C ILE A 46 7.26 20.22 3.40
N ASN A 47 6.26 19.35 3.44
CA ASN A 47 6.34 18.01 2.85
C ASN A 47 5.62 18.02 1.51
N GLU A 48 6.39 17.83 0.46
CA GLU A 48 5.91 17.70 -0.91
C GLU A 48 5.62 16.24 -1.22
N SER A 49 4.60 15.97 -2.02
CA SER A 49 4.32 14.60 -2.49
C SER A 49 5.45 14.09 -3.39
N ALA A 50 5.64 12.77 -3.42
CA ALA A 50 6.61 12.13 -4.33
C ALA A 50 6.32 12.48 -5.80
N VAL A 51 5.05 12.43 -6.19
CA VAL A 51 4.60 12.80 -7.54
C VAL A 51 4.91 14.25 -7.88
N LYS A 52 4.78 15.22 -6.92
CA LYS A 52 5.16 16.61 -7.17
C LYS A 52 6.64 16.74 -7.48
N LYS A 53 7.50 16.14 -6.65
CA LYS A 53 8.95 16.20 -6.84
C LYS A 53 9.34 15.69 -8.22
N TYR A 54 8.85 14.49 -8.56
CA TYR A 54 9.09 13.89 -9.87
C TYR A 54 8.58 14.79 -11.02
N ALA A 55 7.36 15.33 -10.92
CA ALA A 55 6.78 16.16 -11.97
C ALA A 55 7.56 17.46 -12.19
N VAL A 56 8.03 18.13 -11.12
CA VAL A 56 8.85 19.32 -11.20
C VAL A 56 10.22 19.03 -11.83
N GLU A 57 10.88 17.94 -11.43
CA GLU A 57 12.16 17.49 -11.99
C GLU A 57 12.07 17.21 -13.50
N ASN A 58 10.90 16.75 -13.97
CA ASN A 58 10.63 16.46 -15.39
C ASN A 58 9.90 17.60 -16.12
N SER A 59 9.83 18.79 -15.53
CA SER A 59 9.20 19.99 -16.14
C SER A 59 7.74 19.79 -16.54
N LEU A 60 6.99 18.93 -15.84
CA LEU A 60 5.57 18.71 -16.05
C LEU A 60 4.74 19.76 -15.32
N THR A 61 3.59 20.15 -15.90
CA THR A 61 2.65 21.09 -15.28
C THR A 61 2.01 20.45 -14.05
N VAL A 62 2.20 21.06 -12.86
CA VAL A 62 1.68 20.55 -11.58
C VAL A 62 0.50 21.37 -11.09
N LEU A 63 -0.59 20.69 -10.71
CA LEU A 63 -1.76 21.28 -10.07
C LEU A 63 -1.95 20.64 -8.68
N GLN A 64 -2.14 21.49 -7.65
CA GLN A 64 -2.30 21.06 -6.26
C GLN A 64 -3.59 21.61 -5.62
N PRO A 65 -4.77 21.25 -6.12
CA PRO A 65 -6.02 21.77 -5.59
C PRO A 65 -6.25 21.28 -4.15
N THR A 66 -6.61 22.20 -3.26
CA THR A 66 -7.10 21.84 -1.91
C THR A 66 -8.52 21.29 -1.99
N ASN A 67 -9.35 21.86 -2.87
CA ASN A 67 -10.71 21.43 -3.15
C ASN A 67 -10.86 21.07 -4.64
N LEU A 68 -11.21 19.83 -4.94
CA LEU A 68 -11.44 19.33 -6.31
C LEU A 68 -12.72 19.86 -6.97
N LYS A 69 -13.58 20.56 -6.22
CA LYS A 69 -14.80 21.19 -6.73
C LYS A 69 -14.63 22.71 -6.94
N ASP A 70 -13.45 23.24 -6.68
CA ASP A 70 -13.14 24.65 -6.88
C ASP A 70 -13.28 25.04 -8.35
N THR A 71 -13.90 26.19 -8.61
CA THR A 71 -14.21 26.66 -9.97
C THR A 71 -12.98 27.01 -10.78
N ASP A 72 -11.97 27.61 -10.15
CA ASP A 72 -10.73 27.99 -10.83
C ASP A 72 -9.91 26.77 -11.17
N PHE A 73 -9.87 25.78 -10.24
CA PHE A 73 -9.26 24.50 -10.54
C PHE A 73 -9.97 23.79 -11.70
N LEU A 74 -11.29 23.70 -11.69
CA LEU A 74 -12.06 23.05 -12.78
C LEU A 74 -11.85 23.76 -14.13
N SER A 75 -11.79 25.08 -14.12
CA SER A 75 -11.49 25.87 -15.32
C SER A 75 -10.08 25.59 -15.83
N THR A 76 -9.09 25.56 -14.93
CA THR A 76 -7.71 25.22 -15.28
C THR A 76 -7.59 23.80 -15.83
N LEU A 77 -8.22 22.80 -15.17
CA LEU A 77 -8.22 21.42 -15.63
C LEU A 77 -8.84 21.29 -17.03
N LYS A 78 -9.94 21.98 -17.26
CA LYS A 78 -10.60 22.02 -18.58
C LYS A 78 -9.71 22.65 -19.65
N SER A 79 -8.95 23.71 -19.33
CA SER A 79 -8.06 24.37 -20.27
C SER A 79 -6.89 23.51 -20.76
N LEU A 80 -6.53 22.45 -20.00
CA LEU A 80 -5.53 21.47 -20.43
C LEU A 80 -5.99 20.63 -21.63
N ASN A 81 -7.28 20.64 -21.96
CA ASN A 81 -7.86 19.87 -23.04
C ASN A 81 -7.45 18.38 -23.00
N ALA A 82 -7.40 17.81 -21.80
CA ALA A 82 -7.12 16.39 -21.64
C ALA A 82 -8.30 15.55 -22.15
N ASN A 83 -7.99 14.49 -22.89
CA ASN A 83 -8.99 13.56 -23.40
C ASN A 83 -8.96 12.20 -22.68
N LEU A 84 -7.97 11.97 -21.80
CA LEU A 84 -7.84 10.83 -20.91
C LEU A 84 -7.33 11.27 -19.54
N GLN A 85 -7.84 10.68 -18.46
CA GLN A 85 -7.31 10.86 -17.11
C GLN A 85 -6.90 9.52 -16.51
N ILE A 86 -5.74 9.49 -15.86
CA ILE A 86 -5.17 8.30 -15.19
C ILE A 86 -5.03 8.62 -13.71
N VAL A 87 -5.57 7.76 -12.86
CA VAL A 87 -5.57 7.91 -11.41
C VAL A 87 -4.80 6.76 -10.77
N VAL A 88 -3.87 7.08 -9.88
CA VAL A 88 -3.10 6.09 -9.13
C VAL A 88 -2.90 6.56 -7.70
N ALA A 89 -3.43 5.83 -6.74
CA ALA A 89 -3.29 6.12 -5.31
C ALA A 89 -3.60 7.61 -4.99
N PHE A 90 -4.78 8.04 -5.35
CA PHE A 90 -5.26 9.41 -5.15
C PHE A 90 -6.55 9.44 -4.34
N ARG A 91 -6.94 10.62 -3.86
CA ARG A 91 -8.20 10.81 -3.15
C ARG A 91 -9.41 10.66 -4.08
N MET A 92 -10.58 10.38 -3.52
CA MET A 92 -11.84 10.27 -4.26
C MET A 92 -12.09 11.50 -5.14
N LEU A 93 -12.44 11.27 -6.40
CA LEU A 93 -12.72 12.30 -7.38
C LEU A 93 -14.22 12.62 -7.44
N PRO A 94 -14.62 13.90 -7.46
CA PRO A 94 -15.99 14.27 -7.76
C PRO A 94 -16.33 14.03 -9.24
N LYS A 95 -17.61 13.78 -9.55
CA LYS A 95 -18.10 13.51 -10.90
C LYS A 95 -17.69 14.59 -11.91
N LEU A 96 -17.67 15.86 -11.49
CA LEU A 96 -17.23 16.99 -12.31
C LEU A 96 -15.78 16.86 -12.81
N VAL A 97 -14.93 16.08 -12.14
CA VAL A 97 -13.55 15.85 -12.54
C VAL A 97 -13.45 14.58 -13.37
N TRP A 98 -13.89 13.43 -12.85
CA TRP A 98 -13.66 12.15 -13.54
C TRP A 98 -14.51 11.95 -14.80
N ASN A 99 -15.62 12.65 -14.95
CA ASN A 99 -16.46 12.57 -16.15
C ASN A 99 -16.11 13.62 -17.23
N MET A 100 -14.98 14.35 -17.04
CA MET A 100 -14.61 15.44 -17.95
C MET A 100 -13.99 14.94 -19.28
N PRO A 101 -13.07 13.96 -19.28
CA PRO A 101 -12.36 13.59 -20.50
C PRO A 101 -13.17 12.67 -21.41
N LYS A 102 -12.98 12.84 -22.72
CA LYS A 102 -13.68 12.10 -23.79
C LYS A 102 -13.50 10.58 -23.70
N TYR A 103 -12.29 10.11 -23.38
CA TYR A 103 -11.96 8.68 -23.28
C TYR A 103 -12.08 8.15 -21.85
N GLY A 104 -12.64 8.96 -20.94
CA GLY A 104 -12.91 8.59 -19.56
C GLY A 104 -11.71 8.77 -18.61
N THR A 105 -11.96 8.39 -17.37
CA THR A 105 -10.97 8.38 -16.30
C THR A 105 -10.86 6.96 -15.79
N PHE A 106 -9.66 6.39 -15.81
CA PHE A 106 -9.41 5.08 -15.22
C PHE A 106 -8.46 5.16 -14.02
N ASN A 107 -8.61 4.21 -13.12
CA ASN A 107 -7.73 4.01 -11.96
C ASN A 107 -6.91 2.74 -12.13
N LEU A 108 -5.68 2.76 -11.63
CA LEU A 108 -4.89 1.57 -11.35
C LEU A 108 -5.06 1.21 -9.88
N HIS A 109 -5.60 0.03 -9.59
CA HIS A 109 -5.76 -0.52 -8.26
C HIS A 109 -4.84 -1.73 -8.04
N ALA A 110 -4.21 -1.80 -6.88
CA ALA A 110 -3.22 -2.81 -6.56
C ALA A 110 -3.85 -4.10 -5.99
N SER A 111 -4.87 -4.62 -6.68
CA SER A 111 -5.46 -5.94 -6.43
C SER A 111 -6.13 -6.49 -7.68
N LEU A 112 -6.54 -7.75 -7.63
CA LEU A 112 -7.42 -8.38 -8.62
C LEU A 112 -8.88 -8.09 -8.24
N LEU A 113 -9.41 -6.95 -8.71
CA LEU A 113 -10.81 -6.58 -8.47
C LEU A 113 -11.78 -7.67 -8.97
N PRO A 114 -12.88 -7.95 -8.26
CA PRO A 114 -13.49 -7.15 -7.20
C PRO A 114 -12.93 -7.38 -5.79
N GLN A 115 -11.93 -8.25 -5.60
CA GLN A 115 -11.33 -8.49 -4.29
C GLN A 115 -10.46 -7.31 -3.85
N TYR A 116 -10.44 -7.03 -2.56
CA TYR A 116 -9.60 -6.02 -1.94
C TYR A 116 -9.86 -4.59 -2.45
N ARG A 117 -11.14 -4.22 -2.68
CA ARG A 117 -11.52 -2.83 -2.84
C ARG A 117 -11.16 -2.03 -1.59
N GLY A 118 -10.64 -0.82 -1.74
CA GLY A 118 -10.38 0.08 -0.61
C GLY A 118 -8.94 0.60 -0.52
N ALA A 119 -8.50 0.91 0.72
CA ALA A 119 -7.35 1.78 0.94
C ALA A 119 -5.99 1.06 1.05
N ALA A 120 -5.97 -0.25 1.38
CA ALA A 120 -4.73 -0.97 1.68
C ALA A 120 -4.69 -2.39 1.05
N PRO A 121 -4.95 -2.52 -0.28
CA PRO A 121 -5.07 -3.84 -0.94
C PRO A 121 -3.79 -4.68 -0.82
N ILE A 122 -2.62 -4.07 -0.93
CA ILE A 122 -1.31 -4.75 -0.83
C ILE A 122 -1.15 -5.41 0.55
N ASN A 123 -1.41 -4.64 1.61
CA ASN A 123 -1.28 -5.14 2.98
C ASN A 123 -2.26 -6.30 3.24
N TRP A 124 -3.54 -6.10 2.89
CA TRP A 124 -4.57 -7.08 3.19
C TRP A 124 -4.43 -8.38 2.39
N ALA A 125 -3.89 -8.33 1.18
CA ALA A 125 -3.57 -9.55 0.43
C ALA A 125 -2.55 -10.42 1.21
N ILE A 126 -1.49 -9.82 1.75
CA ILE A 126 -0.50 -10.54 2.56
C ILE A 126 -1.07 -10.98 3.90
N ILE A 127 -1.75 -10.08 4.63
CA ILE A 127 -2.35 -10.37 5.96
C ILE A 127 -3.29 -11.57 5.87
N ASN A 128 -4.07 -11.66 4.80
CA ASN A 128 -5.00 -12.77 4.58
C ASN A 128 -4.35 -14.04 4.01
N GLY A 129 -3.01 -14.05 3.84
CA GLY A 129 -2.28 -15.23 3.37
C GLY A 129 -2.53 -15.57 1.90
N GLU A 130 -2.87 -14.58 1.07
CA GLU A 130 -3.01 -14.83 -0.37
C GLU A 130 -1.67 -15.26 -0.97
N THR A 131 -1.73 -16.20 -1.89
CA THR A 131 -0.56 -16.65 -2.67
C THR A 131 -0.44 -15.97 -4.02
N LYS A 132 -1.50 -15.25 -4.43
CA LYS A 132 -1.60 -14.49 -5.66
C LYS A 132 -2.28 -13.17 -5.43
N THR A 133 -1.87 -12.19 -6.18
CA THR A 133 -2.51 -10.87 -6.27
C THR A 133 -2.25 -10.30 -7.67
N GLY A 134 -2.48 -9.03 -7.87
CA GLY A 134 -2.22 -8.39 -9.15
C GLY A 134 -2.62 -6.93 -9.14
N VAL A 135 -2.80 -6.41 -10.32
CA VAL A 135 -3.27 -5.04 -10.55
C VAL A 135 -4.47 -5.04 -11.48
N THR A 136 -5.32 -4.06 -11.30
CA THR A 136 -6.52 -3.87 -12.13
C THR A 136 -6.58 -2.43 -12.62
N THR A 137 -6.72 -2.21 -13.93
CA THR A 137 -7.18 -0.93 -14.48
C THR A 137 -8.67 -0.99 -14.72
N PHE A 138 -9.40 0.04 -14.29
CA PHE A 138 -10.86 0.11 -14.42
C PHE A 138 -11.34 1.55 -14.57
N PHE A 139 -12.42 1.79 -15.28
CA PHE A 139 -13.04 3.12 -15.36
C PHE A 139 -13.67 3.51 -14.03
N ILE A 140 -13.45 4.76 -13.61
CA ILE A 140 -14.05 5.28 -12.39
C ILE A 140 -15.55 5.52 -12.60
N ASP A 141 -16.33 5.13 -11.59
CA ASP A 141 -17.75 5.42 -11.47
C ASP A 141 -18.08 6.16 -10.16
N GLU A 142 -19.36 6.17 -9.76
CA GLU A 142 -19.82 6.88 -8.55
C GLU A 142 -19.48 6.18 -7.24
N LYS A 143 -19.14 4.88 -7.28
CA LYS A 143 -18.79 4.08 -6.10
C LYS A 143 -17.29 3.77 -6.08
N ILE A 144 -16.77 3.53 -4.89
CA ILE A 144 -15.34 3.24 -4.72
C ILE A 144 -15.00 1.89 -5.35
N ASP A 145 -14.06 1.89 -6.30
CA ASP A 145 -13.45 0.72 -6.93
C ASP A 145 -14.45 -0.28 -7.56
N THR A 146 -15.61 0.21 -8.08
CA THR A 146 -16.67 -0.65 -8.64
C THR A 146 -16.82 -0.58 -10.15
N GLY A 147 -16.13 0.32 -10.80
CA GLY A 147 -16.26 0.56 -12.23
C GLY A 147 -15.83 -0.61 -13.11
N ALA A 148 -16.12 -0.53 -14.40
CA ALA A 148 -15.86 -1.60 -15.34
C ALA A 148 -14.34 -1.83 -15.54
N ILE A 149 -13.90 -3.08 -15.42
CA ILE A 149 -12.51 -3.50 -15.57
C ILE A 149 -12.10 -3.39 -17.05
N ILE A 150 -10.94 -2.79 -17.29
CA ILE A 150 -10.31 -2.70 -18.61
C ILE A 150 -9.28 -3.83 -18.76
N MET A 151 -8.43 -4.02 -17.75
CA MET A 151 -7.36 -5.01 -17.76
C MET A 151 -6.99 -5.45 -16.35
N GLN A 152 -6.53 -6.69 -16.23
CA GLN A 152 -5.93 -7.24 -15.02
C GLN A 152 -4.67 -8.00 -15.39
N ASP A 153 -3.62 -7.81 -14.61
CA ASP A 153 -2.41 -8.63 -14.66
C ASP A 153 -2.15 -9.22 -13.26
N GLU A 154 -1.86 -10.51 -13.20
CA GLU A 154 -1.71 -11.34 -12.00
C GLU A 154 -0.24 -11.57 -11.67
N MET A 155 0.09 -11.72 -10.38
CA MET A 155 1.41 -12.16 -9.93
C MET A 155 1.33 -13.01 -8.66
N VAL A 156 2.38 -13.79 -8.40
CA VAL A 156 2.54 -14.60 -7.19
C VAL A 156 3.05 -13.71 -6.04
N ILE A 157 2.54 -13.98 -4.83
CA ILE A 157 3.10 -13.46 -3.58
C ILE A 157 4.01 -14.54 -3.00
N GLU A 158 5.30 -14.24 -2.90
CA GLU A 158 6.24 -15.16 -2.28
C GLU A 158 6.04 -15.20 -0.77
N ILE A 159 6.32 -16.36 -0.15
CA ILE A 159 6.14 -16.53 1.30
C ILE A 159 7.00 -15.55 2.12
N THR A 160 8.09 -15.08 1.56
CA THR A 160 9.01 -14.13 2.19
C THR A 160 8.68 -12.67 1.88
N ASP A 161 7.76 -12.39 0.94
CA ASP A 161 7.40 -11.02 0.59
C ASP A 161 6.74 -10.32 1.78
N ASN A 162 7.24 -9.16 2.14
CA ASN A 162 6.56 -8.21 3.01
C ASN A 162 5.76 -7.18 2.17
N ALA A 163 5.11 -6.23 2.84
CA ALA A 163 4.28 -5.24 2.12
C ALA A 163 5.11 -4.30 1.23
N GLU A 164 6.38 -4.01 1.56
CA GLU A 164 7.27 -3.19 0.73
C GLU A 164 7.72 -3.95 -0.51
N ASP A 165 8.12 -5.22 -0.36
CA ASP A 165 8.52 -6.07 -1.49
C ASP A 165 7.36 -6.21 -2.50
N LEU A 166 6.16 -6.48 -1.99
CA LEU A 166 4.98 -6.61 -2.84
C LEU A 166 4.56 -5.28 -3.47
N HIS A 167 4.69 -4.16 -2.74
CA HIS A 167 4.46 -2.82 -3.26
C HIS A 167 5.33 -2.55 -4.49
N ASP A 168 6.63 -2.83 -4.40
CA ASP A 168 7.57 -2.55 -5.49
C ASP A 168 7.31 -3.45 -6.70
N LYS A 169 7.03 -4.74 -6.47
CA LYS A 169 6.63 -5.68 -7.53
C LYS A 169 5.35 -5.23 -8.24
N LEU A 170 4.31 -4.84 -7.49
CA LEU A 170 3.04 -4.39 -8.05
C LEU A 170 3.15 -3.01 -8.73
N MET A 171 4.06 -2.14 -8.29
CA MET A 171 4.36 -0.88 -8.96
C MET A 171 4.89 -1.11 -10.38
N HIS A 172 5.83 -2.04 -10.55
CA HIS A 172 6.37 -2.40 -11.87
C HIS A 172 5.30 -3.03 -12.76
N LEU A 173 4.58 -4.04 -12.24
CA LEU A 173 3.49 -4.69 -12.97
C LEU A 173 2.40 -3.68 -13.34
N GLY A 174 2.05 -2.78 -12.44
CA GLY A 174 1.06 -1.74 -12.65
C GLY A 174 1.46 -0.74 -13.73
N ALA A 175 2.74 -0.37 -13.78
CA ALA A 175 3.26 0.51 -14.81
C ALA A 175 3.11 -0.12 -16.21
N GLU A 176 3.46 -1.39 -16.36
CA GLU A 176 3.28 -2.14 -17.62
C GLU A 176 1.79 -2.26 -17.99
N THR A 177 0.94 -2.58 -17.01
CA THR A 177 -0.51 -2.71 -17.21
C THR A 177 -1.15 -1.39 -17.64
N VAL A 178 -0.71 -0.25 -17.07
CA VAL A 178 -1.18 1.08 -17.49
C VAL A 178 -0.78 1.38 -18.93
N ILE A 179 0.45 1.09 -19.34
CA ILE A 179 0.89 1.27 -20.73
C ILE A 179 0.02 0.45 -21.70
N LYS A 180 -0.21 -0.83 -21.39
CA LYS A 180 -1.09 -1.70 -22.19
C LYS A 180 -2.53 -1.15 -22.22
N THR A 181 -3.02 -0.63 -21.10
CA THR A 181 -4.36 -0.02 -21.00
C THR A 181 -4.46 1.23 -21.89
N VAL A 182 -3.48 2.13 -21.83
CA VAL A 182 -3.44 3.35 -22.65
C VAL A 182 -3.41 2.99 -24.13
N ALA A 183 -2.58 2.04 -24.54
CA ALA A 183 -2.51 1.56 -25.93
C ALA A 183 -3.87 1.03 -26.44
N ARG A 184 -4.55 0.21 -25.62
CA ARG A 184 -5.92 -0.28 -25.96
C ARG A 184 -6.94 0.85 -26.12
N ILE A 185 -6.89 1.85 -25.24
CA ILE A 185 -7.75 3.03 -25.34
C ILE A 185 -7.45 3.82 -26.61
N GLU A 186 -6.17 3.95 -26.96
CA GLU A 186 -5.72 4.64 -28.17
C GLU A 186 -6.16 3.92 -29.46
N GLU A 187 -6.15 2.61 -29.48
CA GLU A 187 -6.67 1.80 -30.59
C GLU A 187 -8.20 1.90 -30.72
N GLY A 188 -8.92 2.23 -29.65
CA GLY A 188 -10.38 2.40 -29.62
C GLY A 188 -11.19 1.12 -29.76
N ASN A 189 -10.54 -0.02 -29.66
CA ASN A 189 -11.17 -1.33 -29.78
C ASN A 189 -10.86 -2.16 -28.52
N PHE A 190 -11.57 -1.87 -27.42
CA PHE A 190 -11.43 -2.63 -26.19
C PHE A 190 -12.79 -2.87 -25.55
N GLU A 191 -12.93 -4.05 -24.97
CA GLU A 191 -14.08 -4.43 -24.16
C GLU A 191 -13.78 -4.21 -22.68
N THR A 192 -14.81 -3.85 -21.93
CA THR A 192 -14.70 -3.76 -20.47
C THR A 192 -15.56 -4.83 -19.82
N THR A 193 -15.10 -5.34 -18.69
CA THR A 193 -15.83 -6.34 -17.91
C THR A 193 -16.47 -5.71 -16.69
N LYS A 194 -17.79 -5.86 -16.55
CA LYS A 194 -18.47 -5.42 -15.34
C LYS A 194 -18.03 -6.27 -14.15
N GLN A 195 -17.68 -5.63 -13.06
CA GLN A 195 -17.33 -6.36 -11.84
C GLN A 195 -18.54 -7.13 -11.30
N PRO A 196 -18.36 -8.42 -10.92
CA PRO A 196 -19.44 -9.20 -10.31
C PRO A 196 -19.79 -8.63 -8.93
N ASN A 197 -21.07 -8.73 -8.57
CA ASN A 197 -21.52 -8.58 -7.20
C ASN A 197 -21.43 -9.94 -6.52
N SER A 198 -20.60 -10.07 -5.50
CA SER A 198 -20.48 -11.27 -4.66
C SER A 198 -20.60 -10.85 -3.20
N GLU A 199 -21.14 -11.74 -2.37
CA GLU A 199 -21.17 -11.54 -0.91
C GLU A 199 -19.83 -11.91 -0.25
N ASP A 200 -18.99 -12.67 -0.95
CA ASP A 200 -17.67 -13.16 -0.45
C ASP A 200 -16.50 -12.26 -0.83
N LEU A 201 -16.73 -10.95 -0.94
CA LEU A 201 -15.66 -10.00 -1.26
C LEU A 201 -14.84 -9.69 -0.01
N LYS A 202 -13.52 -9.79 -0.16
CA LYS A 202 -12.57 -9.34 0.85
C LYS A 202 -12.31 -7.85 0.66
N ASP A 203 -12.57 -7.05 1.70
CA ASP A 203 -12.32 -5.61 1.69
C ASP A 203 -10.89 -5.29 2.12
N ALA A 204 -10.36 -4.17 1.60
CA ALA A 204 -9.06 -3.63 1.99
C ALA A 204 -9.22 -2.34 2.80
N HIS A 205 -9.71 -2.47 4.03
CA HIS A 205 -9.93 -1.33 4.91
C HIS A 205 -8.65 -0.55 5.18
N LYS A 206 -8.80 0.73 5.47
CA LYS A 206 -7.70 1.57 5.92
C LYS A 206 -7.12 1.02 7.22
N LEU A 207 -5.80 0.93 7.28
CA LEU A 207 -5.07 0.50 8.47
C LEU A 207 -4.93 1.66 9.46
N TYR A 208 -5.29 1.40 10.70
CA TYR A 208 -5.15 2.30 11.84
C TYR A 208 -4.21 1.68 12.87
N LYS A 209 -3.70 2.47 13.80
CA LYS A 209 -2.80 1.97 14.83
C LYS A 209 -3.41 0.79 15.59
N GLU A 210 -4.67 0.91 15.96
CA GLU A 210 -5.42 -0.08 16.75
C GLU A 210 -5.58 -1.40 15.99
N THR A 211 -5.73 -1.36 14.67
CA THR A 211 -5.86 -2.57 13.83
C THR A 211 -4.51 -3.22 13.50
N CYS A 212 -3.40 -2.66 13.96
CA CYS A 212 -2.05 -3.20 13.76
C CYS A 212 -1.48 -3.87 15.02
N GLU A 213 -2.28 -4.06 16.07
CA GLU A 213 -1.90 -4.79 17.27
C GLU A 213 -1.91 -6.31 17.01
N ILE A 214 -0.87 -6.99 17.46
CA ILE A 214 -0.73 -8.42 17.25
C ILE A 214 -1.61 -9.17 18.25
N ASP A 215 -2.48 -10.03 17.73
CA ASP A 215 -3.23 -11.01 18.54
C ASP A 215 -2.42 -12.33 18.59
N TRP A 216 -1.69 -12.52 19.66
CA TRP A 216 -0.86 -13.71 19.87
C TRP A 216 -1.66 -15.00 20.04
N SER A 217 -2.98 -14.94 20.22
CA SER A 217 -3.86 -16.12 20.29
C SER A 217 -4.11 -16.77 18.94
N LYS A 218 -3.72 -16.14 17.84
CA LYS A 218 -3.87 -16.67 16.49
C LYS A 218 -2.81 -17.71 16.15
N PRO A 219 -3.04 -18.58 15.15
CA PRO A 219 -2.02 -19.49 14.62
C PRO A 219 -0.78 -18.75 14.14
N LYS A 220 0.39 -19.38 14.24
CA LYS A 220 1.68 -18.81 13.86
C LYS A 220 1.71 -18.22 12.46
N GLU A 221 1.11 -18.91 11.48
CA GLU A 221 1.06 -18.45 10.09
C GLU A 221 0.23 -17.15 9.94
N THR A 222 -0.87 -17.05 10.68
CA THR A 222 -1.71 -15.83 10.69
C THR A 222 -0.92 -14.65 11.25
N ILE A 223 -0.19 -14.85 12.36
CA ILE A 223 0.61 -13.79 12.97
C ILE A 223 1.81 -13.43 12.07
N TYR A 224 2.45 -14.42 11.45
CA TYR A 224 3.54 -14.20 10.50
C TYR A 224 3.07 -13.34 9.31
N ASN A 225 1.95 -13.72 8.70
CA ASN A 225 1.35 -12.96 7.61
C ASN A 225 0.96 -11.54 8.04
N PHE A 226 0.46 -11.38 9.26
CA PHE A 226 0.12 -10.08 9.82
C PHE A 226 1.37 -9.19 9.98
N ILE A 227 2.46 -9.74 10.52
CA ILE A 227 3.73 -9.00 10.67
C ILE A 227 4.27 -8.58 9.32
N ARG A 228 4.44 -9.51 8.37
CA ARG A 228 5.00 -9.19 7.05
C ARG A 228 4.09 -8.30 6.22
N GLY A 229 2.76 -8.45 6.34
CA GLY A 229 1.78 -7.63 5.65
C GLY A 229 1.70 -6.18 6.17
N LEU A 230 2.22 -5.93 7.37
CA LEU A 230 2.32 -4.59 7.95
C LEU A 230 3.74 -4.00 7.89
N SER A 231 4.73 -4.76 7.47
CA SER A 231 6.13 -4.33 7.42
C SER A 231 6.48 -3.67 6.07
N PRO A 232 7.22 -2.56 6.07
CA PRO A 232 7.76 -1.83 7.23
C PRO A 232 6.79 -0.79 7.81
N TYR A 233 5.66 -0.51 7.15
CA TYR A 233 4.70 0.50 7.56
C TYR A 233 3.25 -0.01 7.35
N PRO A 234 2.38 0.21 8.34
CA PRO A 234 2.54 0.94 9.61
C PRO A 234 3.35 0.20 10.70
N ALA A 235 3.73 -1.04 10.48
CA ALA A 235 4.33 -2.05 11.32
C ALA A 235 3.35 -2.67 12.35
N ALA A 236 3.40 -3.97 12.47
CA ALA A 236 2.71 -4.69 13.54
C ALA A 236 3.30 -4.32 14.90
N TRP A 237 2.47 -4.19 15.92
CA TRP A 237 2.94 -3.82 17.25
C TRP A 237 2.28 -4.67 18.33
N THR A 238 2.96 -4.73 19.49
CA THR A 238 2.50 -5.42 20.68
C THR A 238 3.07 -4.71 21.91
N THR A 239 2.77 -5.21 23.10
CA THR A 239 3.45 -4.80 24.34
C THR A 239 4.43 -5.88 24.79
N LEU A 240 5.63 -5.49 25.19
CA LEU A 240 6.59 -6.30 25.91
C LEU A 240 6.42 -6.01 27.41
N THR A 241 6.00 -6.98 28.19
CA THR A 241 6.03 -6.94 29.64
C THR A 241 7.31 -7.59 30.11
N ASN A 242 8.13 -6.85 30.87
CA ASN A 242 9.40 -7.29 31.39
C ASN A 242 9.51 -6.83 32.88
N GLY A 243 9.26 -7.72 33.82
CA GLY A 243 9.04 -7.35 35.22
C GLY A 243 7.86 -6.38 35.36
N ASP A 244 8.09 -5.25 36.01
CA ASP A 244 7.09 -4.19 36.20
C ASP A 244 6.98 -3.22 34.99
N GLN A 245 7.78 -3.42 33.97
CA GLN A 245 7.80 -2.53 32.79
C GLN A 245 6.94 -3.07 31.65
N THR A 246 6.17 -2.19 31.03
CA THR A 246 5.44 -2.45 29.80
C THR A 246 5.95 -1.52 28.70
N ILE A 247 6.43 -2.08 27.60
CA ILE A 247 7.11 -1.35 26.53
C ILE A 247 6.40 -1.63 25.20
N ILE A 248 5.89 -0.60 24.53
CA ILE A 248 5.35 -0.77 23.17
C ILE A 248 6.49 -1.19 22.25
N THR A 249 6.26 -2.30 21.55
CA THR A 249 7.24 -2.95 20.68
C THR A 249 6.65 -3.14 19.30
N LYS A 250 7.33 -2.65 18.27
CA LYS A 250 7.00 -2.94 16.87
C LYS A 250 7.82 -4.13 16.40
N ILE A 251 7.20 -5.00 15.61
CA ILE A 251 7.84 -6.16 15.00
C ILE A 251 7.84 -5.97 13.49
N TYR A 252 9.01 -6.07 12.87
CA TYR A 252 9.20 -5.83 11.44
C TYR A 252 9.49 -7.11 10.68
N ALA A 253 10.16 -8.07 11.32
CA ALA A 253 10.46 -9.36 10.73
C ALA A 253 10.43 -10.46 11.79
N ALA A 254 9.92 -11.60 11.37
CA ALA A 254 9.88 -12.83 12.16
C ALA A 254 9.99 -14.03 11.23
N THR A 255 10.33 -15.20 11.79
CA THR A 255 10.30 -16.49 11.10
C THR A 255 9.50 -17.50 11.91
N ILE A 256 8.85 -18.44 11.21
CA ILE A 256 8.05 -19.50 11.84
C ILE A 256 8.99 -20.63 12.29
N GLU A 257 8.72 -21.19 13.48
CA GLU A 257 9.38 -22.40 13.96
C GLU A 257 8.31 -23.42 14.38
N ASP A 258 8.38 -24.62 13.74
CA ASP A 258 7.48 -25.73 13.97
C ASP A 258 8.03 -26.62 15.10
N GLU A 259 7.74 -26.27 16.36
CA GLU A 259 8.11 -27.03 17.53
C GLU A 259 6.94 -27.03 18.52
N GLU A 260 6.53 -28.22 18.97
CA GLU A 260 5.50 -28.35 20.02
C GLU A 260 6.04 -27.90 21.38
N HIS A 261 5.20 -27.25 22.17
CA HIS A 261 5.56 -26.75 23.49
C HIS A 261 4.35 -26.65 24.42
N GLU A 262 4.63 -26.54 25.73
CA GLU A 262 3.60 -26.37 26.77
C GLU A 262 3.55 -24.95 27.35
N PHE A 263 4.26 -23.98 26.75
CA PHE A 263 4.24 -22.60 27.20
C PHE A 263 2.93 -21.91 26.92
N SER A 264 2.52 -21.03 27.82
CA SER A 264 1.40 -20.12 27.54
C SER A 264 1.71 -19.19 26.39
N THR A 265 0.72 -18.92 25.56
CA THR A 265 0.82 -17.95 24.44
C THR A 265 1.37 -16.60 24.91
N GLY A 266 2.27 -16.03 24.13
CA GLY A 266 2.95 -14.77 24.45
C GLY A 266 4.21 -14.93 25.30
N THR A 267 4.49 -16.12 25.86
CA THR A 267 5.72 -16.37 26.62
C THR A 267 6.95 -16.14 25.74
N LEU A 268 7.92 -15.35 26.25
CA LEU A 268 9.19 -15.13 25.59
C LEU A 268 10.21 -16.20 25.98
N ILE A 269 10.77 -16.83 24.99
CA ILE A 269 11.94 -17.71 25.11
C ILE A 269 13.11 -16.99 24.45
N PHE A 270 14.21 -16.83 25.18
CA PHE A 270 15.32 -16.04 24.69
C PHE A 270 16.68 -16.58 25.12
N THR A 271 17.65 -16.31 24.28
CA THR A 271 19.09 -16.53 24.54
C THR A 271 19.81 -15.18 24.48
N LYS A 272 21.13 -15.19 24.42
CA LYS A 272 21.92 -13.97 24.18
C LYS A 272 21.81 -13.46 22.72
N LYS A 273 21.25 -14.24 21.79
CA LYS A 273 21.23 -13.91 20.36
C LYS A 273 19.85 -14.02 19.70
N GLU A 274 18.94 -14.73 20.33
CA GLU A 274 17.65 -15.11 19.76
C GLU A 274 16.52 -14.82 20.75
N MET A 275 15.37 -14.49 20.23
CA MET A 275 14.15 -14.25 20.97
C MET A 275 12.98 -14.82 20.18
N LYS A 276 12.23 -15.74 20.78
CA LYS A 276 11.03 -16.31 20.18
C LYS A 276 9.84 -16.17 21.11
N VAL A 277 8.66 -16.06 20.50
CA VAL A 277 7.38 -15.96 21.20
C VAL A 277 6.63 -17.26 21.01
N ALA A 278 6.21 -17.88 22.12
CA ALA A 278 5.35 -19.06 22.09
C ALA A 278 3.95 -18.65 21.63
N VAL A 279 3.41 -19.38 20.66
CA VAL A 279 2.06 -19.23 20.13
C VAL A 279 1.35 -20.60 20.17
N GLN A 280 0.08 -20.66 19.79
CA GLN A 280 -0.73 -21.87 19.98
C GLN A 280 -0.15 -23.15 19.35
N ASP A 281 0.56 -23.03 18.23
CA ASP A 281 0.97 -24.12 17.34
C ASP A 281 2.47 -24.08 16.99
N GLY A 282 3.30 -23.45 17.81
CA GLY A 282 4.73 -23.35 17.61
C GLY A 282 5.31 -22.03 18.13
N TYR A 283 6.33 -21.53 17.45
CA TYR A 283 6.96 -20.27 17.82
C TYR A 283 7.08 -19.31 16.63
N LEU A 284 7.19 -18.03 16.98
CA LEU A 284 7.67 -16.99 16.08
C LEU A 284 9.02 -16.48 16.58
N ASN A 285 10.07 -16.76 15.84
CA ASN A 285 11.39 -16.16 16.05
C ASN A 285 11.33 -14.70 15.59
N LEU A 286 11.68 -13.79 16.48
CA LEU A 286 11.70 -12.36 16.17
C LEU A 286 13.07 -11.98 15.61
N ASP A 287 13.11 -11.45 14.39
CA ASP A 287 14.37 -11.12 13.72
C ASP A 287 14.70 -9.63 13.85
N GLU A 288 13.68 -8.76 13.68
CA GLU A 288 13.86 -7.32 13.68
C GLU A 288 12.71 -6.60 14.39
N ILE A 289 13.04 -5.81 15.40
CA ILE A 289 12.05 -5.11 16.24
C ILE A 289 12.46 -3.68 16.57
N GLN A 290 11.52 -2.93 17.11
CA GLN A 290 11.74 -1.59 17.62
C GLN A 290 11.02 -1.40 18.96
N LEU A 291 11.75 -1.23 20.02
CA LEU A 291 11.20 -0.79 21.32
C LEU A 291 10.86 0.70 21.27
N GLN A 292 9.84 1.09 22.00
CA GLN A 292 9.44 2.50 22.13
C GLN A 292 10.64 3.38 22.53
N GLY A 293 10.86 4.44 21.75
CA GLY A 293 11.95 5.39 21.96
C GLY A 293 13.34 4.92 21.48
N LYS A 294 13.43 3.72 20.91
CA LYS A 294 14.67 3.17 20.31
C LYS A 294 14.59 3.16 18.78
N LYS A 295 15.71 2.89 18.12
CA LYS A 295 15.76 2.63 16.68
C LYS A 295 15.33 1.18 16.39
N ARG A 296 14.82 0.95 15.18
CA ARG A 296 14.65 -0.37 14.59
C ARG A 296 16.00 -1.07 14.52
N MET A 297 16.09 -2.34 14.96
CA MET A 297 17.33 -3.10 15.01
C MET A 297 17.07 -4.61 15.03
N LEU A 298 18.09 -5.37 14.68
CA LEU A 298 18.06 -6.83 14.79
C LEU A 298 17.97 -7.24 16.27
N VAL A 299 17.20 -8.28 16.54
CA VAL A 299 17.01 -8.82 17.91
C VAL A 299 18.32 -9.17 18.58
N ARG A 300 19.27 -9.80 17.83
CA ARG A 300 20.61 -10.12 18.36
C ARG A 300 21.38 -8.90 18.90
N ASP A 301 21.18 -7.73 18.24
CA ASP A 301 21.86 -6.50 18.64
C ASP A 301 21.16 -5.85 19.84
N LEU A 302 19.81 -5.95 19.87
CA LEU A 302 19.03 -5.49 21.01
C LEU A 302 19.37 -6.25 22.29
N LEU A 303 19.52 -7.56 22.23
CA LEU A 303 19.80 -8.44 23.37
C LEU A 303 21.18 -8.18 24.03
N ASN A 304 22.11 -7.51 23.35
CA ASN A 304 23.36 -7.07 23.95
C ASN A 304 23.16 -6.01 25.05
N GLY A 305 22.05 -5.28 25.05
CA GLY A 305 21.75 -4.21 25.98
C GLY A 305 20.39 -4.31 26.68
N LEU A 306 19.62 -5.34 26.38
CA LEU A 306 18.30 -5.57 26.97
C LEU A 306 18.38 -6.74 27.95
N ASN A 307 18.16 -6.46 29.23
CA ASN A 307 18.01 -7.49 30.24
C ASN A 307 16.55 -7.91 30.35
N LEU A 308 16.26 -9.13 29.93
CA LEU A 308 14.93 -9.72 30.04
C LEU A 308 14.85 -10.58 31.33
N GLU A 309 13.72 -10.47 32.01
CA GLU A 309 13.37 -11.34 33.11
C GLU A 309 12.80 -12.67 32.60
N LYS A 310 12.93 -13.73 33.41
CA LYS A 310 12.44 -15.08 33.02
C LYS A 310 10.94 -15.15 32.70
N ASN A 311 10.17 -14.22 33.27
CA ASN A 311 8.72 -14.09 33.08
C ASN A 311 8.33 -13.06 32.02
N ALA A 312 9.28 -12.57 31.24
CA ALA A 312 8.99 -11.64 30.18
C ALA A 312 8.03 -12.24 29.15
N LYS A 313 7.08 -11.43 28.64
CA LYS A 313 6.07 -11.88 27.69
C LYS A 313 5.65 -10.76 26.72
N MET A 314 5.13 -11.19 25.58
CA MET A 314 4.41 -10.34 24.62
C MET A 314 2.90 -10.49 24.84
N GLY A 315 2.16 -9.35 24.76
CA GLY A 315 0.71 -9.36 24.97
C GLY A 315 0.10 -7.99 25.00
#